data_6d55b121ce8cf93cbd2af25f6db7774c
#
_entry.id   6d55b121ce8cf93cbd2af25f6db7774c
#
_cell.length_a   1.000
_cell.length_b   1.000
_cell.length_c   1.000
_cell.angle_alpha   90.00
_cell.angle_beta   90.00
_cell.angle_gamma   90.00
#
_symmetry.space_group_name_H-M   'P 1'
#
loop_
_entity.id
_entity.type
_entity.pdbx_description
1 polymer ?
#
loop_
_entity_poly.entity_id
_entity_poly.type
_entity_poly.pdbx_seq_one_letter_code
_entity_poly.pdbx_strand_id
1 'polypeptide(L)'
;MERVMLNAVMVLRWMAIGFCVFVFEVFEIVGVLSLECVCVLCFAGGKKFCTTIDTLTQREPDSMLAAMFSGRHTLSEDPDKGFVFIDRDGKHFRHILNWLRDGVVPLLTDAEYSELMREAEYYQLMGLVEGINSVLSKRKESDELDAELTRTDIIKCIQSEKVRFRGLNLSGLDLSKLDLSYVDFSYASLKNVFFSRANLQCAKFRGRCEFTGANLRGALLAGASLQSANLQDACLVDCSFCGADLRSAHLQTADLTNANLEGANLEGANLKGAKLNNANLKGANLQRAYLRHVNLQNTHLEDAKLDGANLLGAIR
;
A
#
# COMPACT_ATOMS: atom_id res chain seq x y z
N MET A 1 -18.80 13.37 53.97
CA MET A 1 -18.63 12.02 53.42
C MET A 1 -17.97 12.04 52.01
N GLU A 2 -18.21 13.03 51.17
CA GLU A 2 -17.63 13.10 49.82
C GLU A 2 -16.10 13.37 49.75
N ARG A 3 -15.53 14.10 50.72
CA ARG A 3 -14.06 14.36 50.74
C ARG A 3 -13.19 13.16 51.09
N VAL A 4 -13.76 12.16 51.79
CA VAL A 4 -13.06 10.91 52.16
C VAL A 4 -13.03 9.93 50.98
N MET A 5 -14.05 9.96 50.12
CA MET A 5 -14.11 9.12 48.91
C MET A 5 -13.14 9.57 47.80
N LEU A 6 -12.90 10.91 47.66
CA LEU A 6 -11.98 11.41 46.67
C LEU A 6 -10.51 11.06 46.97
N ASN A 7 -10.14 11.01 48.25
CA ASN A 7 -8.77 10.64 48.66
C ASN A 7 -8.51 9.13 48.51
N ALA A 8 -9.53 8.28 48.71
CA ALA A 8 -9.39 6.84 48.49
C ALA A 8 -9.17 6.47 47.02
N VAL A 9 -9.83 7.16 46.09
CA VAL A 9 -9.66 6.95 44.63
C VAL A 9 -8.29 7.43 44.16
N MET A 10 -7.73 8.50 44.72
CA MET A 10 -6.38 8.97 44.38
C MET A 10 -5.27 8.07 44.92
N VAL A 11 -5.41 7.50 46.08
CA VAL A 11 -4.42 6.57 46.67
C VAL A 11 -4.44 5.23 45.92
N LEU A 12 -5.59 4.74 45.45
CA LEU A 12 -5.67 3.54 44.64
C LEU A 12 -5.04 3.69 43.24
N ARG A 13 -5.00 4.93 42.70
CA ARG A 13 -4.35 5.19 41.42
C ARG A 13 -2.82 5.22 41.49
N TRP A 14 -2.23 5.47 42.68
CA TRP A 14 -0.79 5.47 42.91
C TRP A 14 -0.24 4.11 43.36
N MET A 15 -1.07 3.24 43.93
CA MET A 15 -0.67 1.89 44.38
C MET A 15 -0.73 0.82 43.28
N ALA A 16 -1.32 1.12 42.13
CA ALA A 16 -1.41 0.18 40.98
C ALA A 16 -0.05 -0.09 40.28
N ILE A 17 1.02 0.57 40.71
CA ILE A 17 2.38 0.41 40.11
C ILE A 17 3.27 -0.50 40.97
N GLY A 18 2.87 -0.92 42.15
CA GLY A 18 3.82 -1.58 43.02
C GLY A 18 3.42 -2.75 43.90
N PHE A 19 2.15 -3.20 44.01
CA PHE A 19 1.85 -4.34 44.92
C PHE A 19 0.54 -5.06 44.59
N CYS A 20 0.63 -6.12 43.81
CA CYS A 20 -0.53 -7.01 43.53
C CYS A 20 -0.77 -8.10 44.62
N VAL A 21 -0.04 -8.09 45.70
CA VAL A 21 -0.15 -9.14 46.76
C VAL A 21 -0.96 -8.69 48.00
N PHE A 22 -1.21 -7.38 48.18
CA PHE A 22 -1.88 -6.89 49.41
C PHE A 22 -3.38 -6.59 49.25
N VAL A 23 -3.98 -6.79 48.07
CA VAL A 23 -5.40 -6.45 47.85
C VAL A 23 -6.36 -7.54 48.33
N PHE A 24 -5.91 -8.77 48.64
CA PHE A 24 -6.77 -9.86 49.07
C PHE A 24 -7.25 -9.78 50.56
N GLU A 25 -6.50 -9.08 51.42
CA GLU A 25 -6.86 -9.02 52.86
C GLU A 25 -7.74 -7.82 53.25
N VAL A 26 -7.93 -6.82 52.41
CA VAL A 26 -8.69 -5.60 52.73
C VAL A 26 -10.16 -5.68 52.27
N PHE A 27 -10.51 -6.61 51.38
CA PHE A 27 -11.87 -6.72 50.83
C PHE A 27 -12.90 -7.50 51.70
N GLU A 28 -12.44 -8.19 52.73
CA GLU A 28 -13.36 -8.87 53.66
C GLU A 28 -14.06 -7.94 54.67
N ILE A 29 -13.63 -6.66 54.76
CA ILE A 29 -14.15 -5.75 55.82
C ILE A 29 -15.26 -4.81 55.32
N VAL A 30 -15.45 -4.64 54.00
CA VAL A 30 -16.49 -3.74 53.49
C VAL A 30 -17.39 -4.51 52.50
N GLY A 31 -18.39 -5.19 53.01
CA GLY A 31 -19.38 -5.91 52.22
C GLY A 31 -20.22 -5.01 51.30
N VAL A 32 -19.66 -4.57 50.15
CA VAL A 32 -20.40 -3.87 49.11
C VAL A 32 -19.85 -4.26 47.72
N LEU A 33 -20.72 -5.02 47.03
CA LEU A 33 -20.75 -5.25 45.57
C LEU A 33 -19.55 -5.96 44.92
N SER A 34 -19.75 -7.22 44.65
CA SER A 34 -18.93 -8.09 43.81
C SER A 34 -18.87 -7.60 42.35
N LEU A 35 -17.88 -6.84 42.03
CA LEU A 35 -17.27 -6.88 40.68
C LEU A 35 -16.07 -7.83 40.85
N GLU A 36 -16.26 -9.11 40.62
CA GLU A 36 -15.19 -10.11 40.55
C GLU A 36 -14.32 -9.81 39.35
N CYS A 37 -13.37 -8.87 39.50
CA CYS A 37 -12.31 -8.70 38.58
C CYS A 37 -11.28 -9.82 38.81
N VAL A 38 -11.51 -10.98 38.21
CA VAL A 38 -10.58 -12.12 38.31
C VAL A 38 -9.33 -11.76 37.52
N CYS A 39 -8.29 -11.33 38.26
CA CYS A 39 -6.96 -11.05 37.67
C CYS A 39 -6.25 -12.37 37.38
N VAL A 40 -5.79 -12.54 36.15
CA VAL A 40 -4.95 -13.67 35.71
C VAL A 40 -3.51 -13.23 35.63
N LEU A 41 -2.63 -14.02 36.25
CA LEU A 41 -1.18 -13.86 36.11
C LEU A 41 -0.70 -14.81 35.00
N CYS A 42 -0.16 -14.24 33.92
CA CYS A 42 0.47 -14.99 32.84
C CYS A 42 1.99 -14.83 32.92
N PHE A 43 2.72 -15.91 32.67
CA PHE A 43 4.18 -15.89 32.59
C PHE A 43 4.62 -16.33 31.21
N ALA A 44 5.07 -15.38 30.39
CA ALA A 44 5.49 -15.65 29.03
C ALA A 44 6.94 -15.16 28.82
N GLY A 45 7.80 -16.03 28.28
CA GLY A 45 9.20 -15.70 27.97
C GLY A 45 9.98 -15.07 29.12
N GLY A 46 9.82 -15.59 30.33
CA GLY A 46 10.49 -15.06 31.53
C GLY A 46 9.90 -13.77 32.11
N LYS A 47 8.79 -13.24 31.55
CA LYS A 47 8.11 -12.00 32.03
C LYS A 47 6.74 -12.31 32.61
N LYS A 48 6.41 -11.59 33.71
CA LYS A 48 5.08 -11.64 34.34
C LYS A 48 4.17 -10.60 33.72
N PHE A 49 2.93 -11.00 33.42
CA PHE A 49 1.86 -10.14 32.92
C PHE A 49 0.61 -10.35 33.77
N CYS A 50 -0.04 -9.24 34.13
CA CYS A 50 -1.31 -9.25 34.86
C CYS A 50 -2.40 -8.71 33.93
N THR A 51 -3.49 -9.46 33.79
CA THR A 51 -4.64 -9.07 32.95
C THR A 51 -5.91 -9.68 33.55
N THR A 52 -7.07 -9.44 32.95
CA THR A 52 -8.34 -10.02 33.34
C THR A 52 -8.77 -11.12 32.38
N ILE A 53 -9.61 -12.04 32.83
CA ILE A 53 -10.21 -13.06 31.94
C ILE A 53 -10.98 -12.36 30.80
N ASP A 54 -11.73 -11.30 31.12
CA ASP A 54 -12.47 -10.52 30.14
C ASP A 54 -11.55 -10.00 28.99
N THR A 55 -10.37 -9.45 29.33
CA THR A 55 -9.40 -9.01 28.33
C THR A 55 -8.99 -10.14 27.39
N LEU A 56 -8.81 -11.35 27.92
CA LEU A 56 -8.33 -12.51 27.15
C LEU A 56 -9.44 -13.18 26.31
N THR A 57 -10.72 -12.93 26.63
CA THR A 57 -11.83 -13.70 26.04
C THR A 57 -12.82 -12.88 25.21
N GLN A 58 -12.94 -11.56 25.45
CA GLN A 58 -14.02 -10.77 24.85
C GLN A 58 -13.74 -10.35 23.41
N ARG A 59 -12.55 -9.82 23.11
CA ARG A 59 -12.27 -9.24 21.79
C ARG A 59 -12.14 -10.28 20.68
N GLU A 60 -11.46 -11.38 20.97
CA GLU A 60 -11.19 -12.47 20.02
C GLU A 60 -11.68 -13.80 20.66
N PRO A 61 -12.99 -14.04 20.71
CA PRO A 61 -13.56 -15.18 21.44
C PRO A 61 -13.19 -16.54 20.87
N ASP A 62 -12.79 -16.58 19.60
CA ASP A 62 -12.35 -17.80 18.91
C ASP A 62 -10.83 -18.01 18.99
N SER A 63 -10.11 -17.11 19.65
CA SER A 63 -8.66 -17.21 19.81
C SER A 63 -8.27 -18.33 20.76
N MET A 64 -7.02 -18.78 20.62
CA MET A 64 -6.42 -19.77 21.53
C MET A 64 -6.40 -19.25 22.98
N LEU A 65 -6.12 -17.96 23.20
CA LEU A 65 -6.16 -17.36 24.54
C LEU A 65 -7.57 -17.40 25.12
N ALA A 66 -8.60 -17.06 24.34
CA ALA A 66 -9.97 -17.17 24.79
C ALA A 66 -10.36 -18.62 25.10
N ALA A 67 -9.94 -19.58 24.29
CA ALA A 67 -10.18 -21.01 24.57
C ALA A 67 -9.51 -21.48 25.86
N MET A 68 -8.27 -21.02 26.11
CA MET A 68 -7.55 -21.36 27.35
C MET A 68 -8.23 -20.81 28.61
N PHE A 69 -8.70 -19.56 28.57
CA PHE A 69 -9.18 -18.87 29.77
C PHE A 69 -10.74 -18.85 29.94
N SER A 70 -11.48 -19.40 28.98
CA SER A 70 -12.96 -19.52 29.08
C SER A 70 -13.46 -20.79 29.80
N GLY A 71 -12.54 -21.59 30.34
CA GLY A 71 -12.87 -22.86 30.95
C GLY A 71 -13.13 -24.02 29.96
N ARG A 72 -12.94 -23.78 28.64
CA ARG A 72 -13.07 -24.84 27.60
C ARG A 72 -11.93 -25.85 27.64
N HIS A 73 -10.81 -25.49 28.23
CA HIS A 73 -9.64 -26.35 28.42
C HIS A 73 -9.18 -26.34 29.86
N THR A 74 -8.74 -27.49 30.37
CA THR A 74 -8.06 -27.59 31.66
C THR A 74 -6.67 -27.00 31.53
N LEU A 75 -6.47 -25.85 32.16
CA LEU A 75 -5.14 -25.25 32.25
C LEU A 75 -4.30 -26.03 33.29
N SER A 76 -3.06 -26.30 32.99
CA SER A 76 -2.07 -26.73 33.99
C SER A 76 -1.66 -25.50 34.78
N GLU A 77 -2.44 -25.16 35.80
CA GLU A 77 -1.98 -24.19 36.79
C GLU A 77 -0.92 -24.85 37.64
N ASP A 78 0.18 -24.15 37.87
CA ASP A 78 1.16 -24.55 38.89
C ASP A 78 0.51 -24.25 40.26
N PRO A 79 0.07 -25.28 41.00
CA PRO A 79 -0.74 -25.09 42.22
C PRO A 79 0.00 -24.31 43.31
N ASP A 80 1.34 -24.23 43.24
CA ASP A 80 2.16 -23.53 44.22
C ASP A 80 2.45 -22.08 43.87
N LYS A 81 2.18 -21.66 42.62
CA LYS A 81 2.62 -20.35 42.10
C LYS A 81 1.51 -19.43 41.59
N GLY A 82 0.28 -19.95 41.40
CA GLY A 82 -0.89 -19.14 41.03
C GLY A 82 -0.77 -18.36 39.70
N PHE A 83 0.01 -18.86 38.73
CA PHE A 83 0.11 -18.28 37.39
C PHE A 83 0.01 -19.32 36.29
N VAL A 84 -0.47 -18.91 35.14
CA VAL A 84 -0.48 -19.74 33.93
C VAL A 84 0.82 -19.54 33.17
N PHE A 85 1.56 -20.61 32.96
CA PHE A 85 2.80 -20.58 32.19
C PHE A 85 2.49 -20.73 30.70
N ILE A 86 3.05 -19.81 29.89
CA ILE A 86 2.93 -19.80 28.44
C ILE A 86 4.37 -19.89 27.87
N ASP A 87 4.68 -21.00 27.25
CA ASP A 87 6.01 -21.26 26.67
C ASP A 87 6.15 -20.57 25.30
N ARG A 88 6.19 -19.23 25.34
CA ARG A 88 6.36 -18.38 24.16
C ARG A 88 7.18 -17.14 24.48
N ASP A 89 7.69 -16.44 23.43
CA ASP A 89 8.45 -15.22 23.60
C ASP A 89 7.60 -14.09 24.20
N GLY A 90 7.94 -13.67 25.41
CA GLY A 90 7.26 -12.58 26.11
C GLY A 90 7.55 -11.17 25.58
N LYS A 91 8.41 -11.01 24.55
CA LYS A 91 8.76 -9.70 23.99
C LYS A 91 7.51 -9.00 23.43
N HIS A 92 6.71 -9.73 22.64
CA HIS A 92 5.53 -9.20 21.97
C HIS A 92 4.21 -9.43 22.74
N PHE A 93 4.22 -10.20 23.82
CA PHE A 93 3.01 -10.50 24.58
C PHE A 93 2.32 -9.24 25.16
N ARG A 94 3.10 -8.17 25.47
CA ARG A 94 2.54 -6.86 25.84
C ARG A 94 1.68 -6.27 24.71
N HIS A 95 2.12 -6.38 23.47
CA HIS A 95 1.39 -5.85 22.31
C HIS A 95 0.11 -6.64 22.07
N ILE A 96 0.14 -7.95 22.29
CA ILE A 96 -1.04 -8.82 22.26
C ILE A 96 -2.06 -8.37 23.32
N LEU A 97 -1.63 -8.18 24.57
CA LEU A 97 -2.53 -7.74 25.64
C LEU A 97 -3.11 -6.34 25.36
N ASN A 98 -2.32 -5.42 24.82
CA ASN A 98 -2.81 -4.09 24.45
C ASN A 98 -3.83 -4.19 23.31
N TRP A 99 -3.56 -5.00 22.28
CA TRP A 99 -4.54 -5.27 21.23
C TRP A 99 -5.85 -5.81 21.80
N LEU A 100 -5.78 -6.78 22.69
CA LEU A 100 -6.98 -7.37 23.31
C LEU A 100 -7.76 -6.35 24.16
N ARG A 101 -7.09 -5.35 24.78
CA ARG A 101 -7.72 -4.25 25.53
C ARG A 101 -8.33 -3.20 24.63
N ASP A 102 -7.53 -2.67 23.71
CA ASP A 102 -7.82 -1.41 23.02
C ASP A 102 -8.18 -1.59 21.55
N GLY A 103 -7.79 -2.71 20.92
CA GLY A 103 -7.94 -2.96 19.49
C GLY A 103 -7.04 -2.09 18.61
N VAL A 104 -5.95 -1.57 19.17
CA VAL A 104 -5.04 -0.70 18.45
C VAL A 104 -3.79 -1.48 18.06
N VAL A 105 -3.48 -1.49 16.76
CA VAL A 105 -2.23 -2.06 16.25
C VAL A 105 -1.07 -1.15 16.67
N PRO A 106 -0.02 -1.66 17.34
CA PRO A 106 1.11 -0.84 17.77
C PRO A 106 1.92 -0.32 16.58
N LEU A 107 2.59 0.82 16.74
CA LEU A 107 3.55 1.32 15.75
C LEU A 107 4.90 0.64 15.96
N LEU A 108 5.29 -0.21 15.03
CA LEU A 108 6.50 -1.03 15.07
C LEU A 108 7.28 -0.94 13.74
N THR A 109 8.52 -1.43 13.73
CA THR A 109 9.28 -1.65 12.50
C THR A 109 8.77 -2.90 11.77
N ASP A 110 9.06 -3.04 10.48
CA ASP A 110 8.60 -4.19 9.68
C ASP A 110 9.14 -5.53 10.20
N ALA A 111 10.36 -5.55 10.73
CA ALA A 111 10.93 -6.73 11.39
C ALA A 111 10.14 -7.11 12.66
N GLU A 112 9.79 -6.13 13.50
CA GLU A 112 9.00 -6.36 14.70
C GLU A 112 7.55 -6.74 14.38
N TYR A 113 6.96 -6.20 13.29
CA TYR A 113 5.66 -6.67 12.81
C TYR A 113 5.70 -8.14 12.38
N SER A 114 6.78 -8.58 11.74
CA SER A 114 6.95 -9.99 11.35
C SER A 114 7.05 -10.91 12.57
N GLU A 115 7.69 -10.45 13.65
CA GLU A 115 7.76 -11.17 14.92
C GLU A 115 6.39 -11.20 15.62
N LEU A 116 5.70 -10.05 15.71
CA LEU A 116 4.37 -9.95 16.32
C LEU A 116 3.32 -10.75 15.53
N MET A 117 3.41 -10.79 14.21
CA MET A 117 2.52 -11.56 13.35
C MET A 117 2.59 -13.06 13.67
N ARG A 118 3.80 -13.61 13.82
CA ARG A 118 3.99 -15.03 14.20
C ARG A 118 3.36 -15.36 15.56
N GLU A 119 3.45 -14.44 16.52
CA GLU A 119 2.80 -14.63 17.82
C GLU A 119 1.27 -14.50 17.71
N ALA A 120 0.76 -13.53 16.91
CA ALA A 120 -0.66 -13.36 16.67
C ALA A 120 -1.29 -14.58 15.97
N GLU A 121 -0.60 -15.14 14.97
CA GLU A 121 -1.01 -16.39 14.29
C GLU A 121 -1.02 -17.58 15.25
N TYR A 122 0.00 -17.71 16.10
CA TYR A 122 0.06 -18.78 17.10
C TYR A 122 -1.14 -18.72 18.06
N TYR A 123 -1.51 -17.53 18.56
CA TYR A 123 -2.66 -17.36 19.44
C TYR A 123 -3.99 -17.30 18.69
N GLN A 124 -3.99 -17.42 17.36
CA GLN A 124 -5.17 -17.32 16.49
C GLN A 124 -5.91 -15.98 16.64
N LEU A 125 -5.18 -14.88 16.79
CA LEU A 125 -5.73 -13.53 16.90
C LEU A 125 -5.90 -12.94 15.49
N MET A 126 -6.92 -13.39 14.79
CA MET A 126 -7.11 -13.06 13.37
C MET A 126 -7.33 -11.57 13.13
N GLY A 127 -8.03 -10.87 14.01
CA GLY A 127 -8.21 -9.42 13.91
C GLY A 127 -6.90 -8.65 14.04
N LEU A 128 -5.95 -9.12 14.89
CA LEU A 128 -4.61 -8.53 14.96
C LEU A 128 -3.80 -8.80 13.69
N VAL A 129 -3.87 -10.01 13.13
CA VAL A 129 -3.22 -10.38 11.88
C VAL A 129 -3.72 -9.50 10.72
N GLU A 130 -5.03 -9.32 10.58
CA GLU A 130 -5.63 -8.44 9.57
C GLU A 130 -5.24 -6.98 9.77
N GLY A 131 -5.22 -6.51 11.02
CA GLY A 131 -4.79 -5.16 11.37
C GLY A 131 -3.34 -4.88 10.98
N ILE A 132 -2.42 -5.81 11.28
CA ILE A 132 -1.00 -5.70 10.88
C ILE A 132 -0.87 -5.70 9.35
N ASN A 133 -1.55 -6.62 8.66
CA ASN A 133 -1.53 -6.68 7.20
C ASN A 133 -2.03 -5.37 6.57
N SER A 134 -3.10 -4.76 7.12
CA SER A 134 -3.60 -3.47 6.65
C SER A 134 -2.58 -2.35 6.82
N VAL A 135 -1.85 -2.32 7.95
CA VAL A 135 -0.79 -1.32 8.18
C VAL A 135 0.37 -1.53 7.21
N LEU A 136 0.84 -2.77 7.02
CA LEU A 136 1.93 -3.10 6.10
C LEU A 136 1.56 -2.81 4.63
N SER A 137 0.32 -3.09 4.23
CA SER A 137 -0.17 -2.77 2.88
C SER A 137 -0.18 -1.27 2.63
N LYS A 138 -0.71 -0.48 3.60
CA LYS A 138 -0.71 0.99 3.51
C LYS A 138 0.71 1.56 3.46
N ARG A 139 1.68 0.99 4.20
CA ARG A 139 3.09 1.40 4.11
C ARG A 139 3.67 1.10 2.74
N LYS A 140 3.46 -0.11 2.21
CA LYS A 140 3.92 -0.46 0.85
C LYS A 140 3.31 0.45 -0.21
N GLU A 141 2.03 0.80 -0.09
CA GLU A 141 1.37 1.76 -0.97
C GLU A 141 1.98 3.17 -0.83
N SER A 142 2.30 3.62 0.38
CA SER A 142 2.96 4.91 0.61
C SER A 142 4.41 4.90 0.09
N ASP A 143 5.18 3.84 0.34
CA ASP A 143 6.55 3.71 -0.16
C ASP A 143 6.62 3.61 -1.69
N GLU A 144 5.60 3.00 -2.34
CA GLU A 144 5.48 2.99 -3.81
C GLU A 144 5.07 4.36 -4.39
N LEU A 145 4.41 5.22 -3.60
CA LEU A 145 3.95 6.55 -4.01
C LEU A 145 4.85 7.68 -3.52
N ASP A 146 5.75 7.42 -2.57
CA ASP A 146 6.69 8.44 -2.08
C ASP A 146 7.75 8.72 -3.13
N ALA A 147 7.58 9.85 -3.82
CA ALA A 147 8.55 10.33 -4.78
C ALA A 147 9.85 10.77 -4.07
N GLU A 148 10.99 10.38 -4.64
CA GLU A 148 12.31 10.79 -4.14
C GLU A 148 12.55 12.30 -4.19
N LEU A 149 11.82 13.00 -5.06
CA LEU A 149 11.92 14.43 -5.29
C LEU A 149 10.53 15.08 -5.25
N THR A 150 10.47 16.32 -4.80
CA THR A 150 9.24 17.12 -4.88
C THR A 150 9.13 17.82 -6.25
N ARG A 151 7.89 18.31 -6.60
CA ARG A 151 7.70 19.14 -7.79
C ARG A 151 8.65 20.36 -7.83
N THR A 152 8.88 20.98 -6.67
CA THR A 152 9.77 22.16 -6.58
C THR A 152 11.21 21.80 -6.85
N ASP A 153 11.66 20.61 -6.46
CA ASP A 153 13.02 20.14 -6.76
C ASP A 153 13.18 19.83 -8.24
N ILE A 154 12.15 19.23 -8.87
CA ILE A 154 12.11 19.02 -10.32
C ILE A 154 12.24 20.35 -11.07
N ILE A 155 11.47 21.38 -10.65
CA ILE A 155 11.54 22.72 -11.29
C ILE A 155 12.93 23.32 -11.16
N LYS A 156 13.56 23.25 -9.98
CA LYS A 156 14.94 23.74 -9.78
C LYS A 156 15.93 22.99 -10.65
N CYS A 157 15.79 21.67 -10.76
CA CYS A 157 16.66 20.86 -11.61
C CYS A 157 16.52 21.25 -13.10
N ILE A 158 15.30 21.46 -13.60
CA ILE A 158 15.04 21.85 -15.01
C ILE A 158 15.76 23.16 -15.35
N GLN A 159 15.84 24.09 -14.41
CA GLN A 159 16.53 25.38 -14.59
C GLN A 159 18.05 25.25 -14.71
N SER A 160 18.61 24.11 -14.30
CA SER A 160 20.06 23.84 -14.33
C SER A 160 20.44 22.91 -15.50
N GLU A 161 20.37 23.34 -16.72
CA GLU A 161 20.72 22.79 -18.05
C GLU A 161 21.04 21.27 -18.25
N LYS A 162 21.13 20.41 -17.23
CA LYS A 162 21.42 18.98 -17.37
C LYS A 162 20.50 18.14 -16.49
N VAL A 163 19.26 17.91 -16.98
CA VAL A 163 18.28 17.18 -16.20
C VAL A 163 18.23 15.71 -16.59
N ARG A 164 18.60 14.83 -15.66
CA ARG A 164 18.47 13.39 -15.79
C ARG A 164 17.79 12.84 -14.53
N PHE A 165 16.60 12.27 -14.70
CA PHE A 165 15.84 11.63 -13.61
C PHE A 165 15.83 10.10 -13.77
N ARG A 166 16.96 9.55 -14.21
CA ARG A 166 17.08 8.11 -14.49
C ARG A 166 16.95 7.29 -13.22
N GLY A 167 16.06 6.29 -13.24
CA GLY A 167 15.89 5.32 -12.17
C GLY A 167 15.24 5.88 -10.89
N LEU A 168 14.83 7.16 -10.87
CA LEU A 168 14.19 7.77 -9.70
C LEU A 168 12.73 7.37 -9.58
N ASN A 169 12.25 7.32 -8.34
CA ASN A 169 10.84 7.21 -8.04
C ASN A 169 10.20 8.60 -8.01
N LEU A 170 9.37 8.90 -9.02
CA LEU A 170 8.63 10.15 -9.16
C LEU A 170 7.12 9.91 -9.11
N SER A 171 6.70 8.75 -8.61
CA SER A 171 5.30 8.32 -8.59
C SER A 171 4.41 9.29 -7.82
N GLY A 172 3.22 9.53 -8.34
CA GLY A 172 2.22 10.43 -7.73
C GLY A 172 2.51 11.92 -7.86
N LEU A 173 3.67 12.35 -8.40
CA LEU A 173 3.99 13.77 -8.56
C LEU A 173 3.08 14.47 -9.57
N ASP A 174 2.73 15.71 -9.27
CA ASP A 174 2.14 16.62 -10.25
C ASP A 174 3.22 17.38 -11.02
N LEU A 175 3.51 16.92 -12.24
CA LEU A 175 4.45 17.51 -13.19
C LEU A 175 3.70 18.17 -14.37
N SER A 176 2.41 18.49 -14.18
CA SER A 176 1.58 19.09 -15.21
C SER A 176 2.09 20.44 -15.65
N LYS A 177 1.95 20.72 -16.95
CA LYS A 177 2.30 21.99 -17.61
C LYS A 177 3.79 22.36 -17.55
N LEU A 178 4.67 21.45 -17.11
CA LEU A 178 6.12 21.69 -17.11
C LEU A 178 6.69 21.46 -18.51
N ASP A 179 7.75 22.21 -18.83
CA ASP A 179 8.61 21.88 -19.96
C ASP A 179 9.68 20.88 -19.51
N LEU A 180 9.49 19.65 -19.94
CA LEU A 180 10.33 18.49 -19.67
C LEU A 180 10.90 17.92 -20.98
N SER A 181 10.97 18.75 -22.02
CA SER A 181 11.52 18.34 -23.31
C SER A 181 12.98 17.89 -23.16
N TYR A 182 13.35 16.86 -23.92
CA TYR A 182 14.69 16.24 -23.92
C TYR A 182 15.15 15.61 -22.57
N VAL A 183 14.36 15.64 -21.52
CA VAL A 183 14.69 15.05 -20.21
C VAL A 183 14.82 13.53 -20.30
N ASP A 184 15.77 12.96 -19.57
CA ASP A 184 16.00 11.52 -19.49
C ASP A 184 15.39 10.94 -18.21
N PHE A 185 14.23 10.30 -18.35
CA PHE A 185 13.51 9.55 -17.33
C PHE A 185 13.71 8.04 -17.45
N SER A 186 14.72 7.58 -18.17
CA SER A 186 14.92 6.14 -18.39
C SER A 186 14.98 5.38 -17.06
N TYR A 187 14.26 4.26 -16.96
CA TYR A 187 14.15 3.41 -15.78
C TYR A 187 13.41 4.06 -14.59
N ALA A 188 12.82 5.25 -14.73
CA ALA A 188 12.07 5.90 -13.65
C ALA A 188 10.74 5.23 -13.37
N SER A 189 10.29 5.29 -12.10
CA SER A 189 8.91 4.99 -11.71
C SER A 189 8.08 6.26 -11.79
N LEU A 190 7.07 6.25 -12.68
CA LEU A 190 6.17 7.36 -12.97
C LEU A 190 4.70 6.92 -12.75
N LYS A 191 4.46 5.97 -11.86
CA LYS A 191 3.13 5.45 -11.53
C LYS A 191 2.25 6.57 -11.00
N ASN A 192 1.02 6.67 -11.50
CA ASN A 192 0.05 7.68 -11.08
C ASN A 192 0.53 9.14 -11.17
N VAL A 193 1.57 9.42 -11.94
CA VAL A 193 2.10 10.78 -12.14
C VAL A 193 1.14 11.62 -12.98
N PHE A 194 1.10 12.92 -12.74
CA PHE A 194 0.30 13.86 -13.53
C PHE A 194 1.21 14.65 -14.46
N PHE A 195 1.13 14.39 -15.77
CA PHE A 195 1.80 15.13 -16.84
C PHE A 195 0.82 15.90 -17.73
N SER A 196 -0.36 16.22 -17.23
CA SER A 196 -1.38 16.88 -18.05
C SER A 196 -0.83 18.15 -18.68
N ARG A 197 -0.86 18.23 -20.03
CA ARG A 197 -0.35 19.34 -20.84
C ARG A 197 1.14 19.64 -20.63
N ALA A 198 1.94 18.67 -20.16
CA ALA A 198 3.38 18.82 -20.08
C ALA A 198 4.01 18.71 -21.47
N ASN A 199 5.11 19.41 -21.68
CA ASN A 199 5.95 19.23 -22.87
C ASN A 199 7.00 18.15 -22.58
N LEU A 200 6.85 16.99 -23.22
CA LEU A 200 7.74 15.82 -23.11
C LEU A 200 8.36 15.49 -24.48
N GLN A 201 8.48 16.49 -25.37
CA GLN A 201 9.05 16.28 -26.70
C GLN A 201 10.47 15.76 -26.61
N CYS A 202 10.78 14.72 -27.37
CA CYS A 202 12.09 14.08 -27.38
C CYS A 202 12.60 13.59 -26.02
N ALA A 203 11.74 13.51 -25.00
CA ALA A 203 12.08 12.93 -23.72
C ALA A 203 12.36 11.42 -23.85
N LYS A 204 13.20 10.88 -22.95
CA LYS A 204 13.63 9.49 -22.98
C LYS A 204 13.01 8.73 -21.81
N PHE A 205 12.23 7.71 -22.14
CA PHE A 205 11.57 6.81 -21.20
C PHE A 205 11.94 5.34 -21.49
N ARG A 206 13.21 5.08 -21.70
CA ARG A 206 13.71 3.73 -22.02
C ARG A 206 13.79 2.85 -20.77
N GLY A 207 13.84 1.53 -20.98
CA GLY A 207 14.17 0.58 -19.93
C GLY A 207 13.02 0.30 -18.96
N ARG A 208 11.81 0.08 -19.49
CA ARG A 208 10.60 -0.27 -18.73
C ARG A 208 10.18 0.80 -17.71
N CYS A 209 10.20 2.07 -18.12
CA CYS A 209 9.58 3.12 -17.31
C CYS A 209 8.13 2.75 -16.99
N GLU A 210 7.74 2.93 -15.74
CA GLU A 210 6.41 2.57 -15.23
C GLU A 210 5.48 3.78 -15.20
N PHE A 211 4.50 3.80 -16.11
CA PHE A 211 3.46 4.86 -16.20
C PHE A 211 2.06 4.33 -15.81
N THR A 212 1.98 3.20 -15.14
CA THR A 212 0.68 2.60 -14.79
C THR A 212 -0.20 3.61 -14.08
N GLY A 213 -1.41 3.83 -14.61
CA GLY A 213 -2.37 4.80 -14.08
C GLY A 213 -1.98 6.27 -14.24
N ALA A 214 -0.90 6.60 -14.95
CA ALA A 214 -0.46 7.99 -15.14
C ALA A 214 -1.47 8.82 -15.95
N ASN A 215 -1.58 10.12 -15.66
CA ASN A 215 -2.41 11.05 -16.40
C ASN A 215 -1.54 11.96 -17.29
N LEU A 216 -1.51 11.66 -18.59
CA LEU A 216 -0.78 12.44 -19.59
C LEU A 216 -1.70 13.27 -20.49
N ARG A 217 -2.95 13.51 -20.10
CA ARG A 217 -3.93 14.18 -20.96
C ARG A 217 -3.38 15.47 -21.58
N GLY A 218 -3.41 15.55 -22.92
CA GLY A 218 -2.95 16.70 -23.67
C GLY A 218 -1.44 16.91 -23.62
N ALA A 219 -0.64 15.93 -23.19
CA ALA A 219 0.81 16.04 -23.18
C ALA A 219 1.39 15.96 -24.60
N LEU A 220 2.52 16.65 -24.80
CA LEU A 220 3.26 16.66 -26.07
C LEU A 220 4.42 15.66 -25.97
N LEU A 221 4.34 14.54 -26.69
CA LEU A 221 5.33 13.45 -26.70
C LEU A 221 5.94 13.22 -28.08
N ALA A 222 5.89 14.23 -28.95
CA ALA A 222 6.46 14.10 -30.29
C ALA A 222 7.95 13.74 -30.25
N GLY A 223 8.34 12.70 -30.98
CA GLY A 223 9.72 12.20 -30.99
C GLY A 223 10.21 11.58 -29.68
N ALA A 224 9.37 11.42 -28.67
CA ALA A 224 9.75 10.79 -27.41
C ALA A 224 10.12 9.30 -27.61
N SER A 225 11.04 8.79 -26.79
CA SER A 225 11.43 7.38 -26.79
C SER A 225 10.78 6.63 -25.63
N LEU A 226 9.74 5.85 -25.93
CA LEU A 226 8.91 5.07 -24.99
C LEU A 226 9.07 3.55 -25.21
N GLN A 227 10.19 3.14 -25.81
CA GLN A 227 10.44 1.73 -26.09
C GLN A 227 10.33 0.87 -24.81
N SER A 228 9.47 -0.15 -24.84
CA SER A 228 9.18 -1.05 -23.74
C SER A 228 8.64 -0.37 -22.45
N ALA A 229 8.16 0.87 -22.53
CA ALA A 229 7.52 1.54 -21.42
C ALA A 229 6.19 0.86 -21.04
N ASN A 230 5.85 0.85 -19.77
CA ASN A 230 4.56 0.36 -19.28
C ASN A 230 3.58 1.52 -19.10
N LEU A 231 2.64 1.65 -20.02
CA LEU A 231 1.58 2.65 -20.08
C LEU A 231 0.19 2.03 -19.83
N GLN A 232 0.16 0.88 -19.14
CA GLN A 232 -1.09 0.21 -18.83
C GLN A 232 -1.99 1.14 -18.00
N ASP A 233 -3.28 1.17 -18.30
CA ASP A 233 -4.31 1.99 -17.64
C ASP A 233 -4.02 3.50 -17.65
N ALA A 234 -3.06 3.99 -18.45
CA ALA A 234 -2.73 5.40 -18.54
C ALA A 234 -3.80 6.19 -19.32
N CYS A 235 -4.05 7.43 -18.88
CA CYS A 235 -4.87 8.39 -19.61
C CYS A 235 -3.99 9.17 -20.59
N LEU A 236 -4.12 8.87 -21.89
CA LEU A 236 -3.37 9.45 -23.02
C LEU A 236 -4.27 10.28 -23.94
N VAL A 237 -5.42 10.72 -23.42
CA VAL A 237 -6.43 11.47 -24.18
C VAL A 237 -5.82 12.79 -24.68
N ASP A 238 -6.07 13.12 -25.94
CA ASP A 238 -5.59 14.33 -26.59
C ASP A 238 -4.04 14.47 -26.65
N CYS A 239 -3.27 13.39 -26.43
CA CYS A 239 -1.80 13.41 -26.50
C CYS A 239 -1.28 13.51 -27.92
N SER A 240 -0.09 14.10 -28.11
CA SER A 240 0.64 14.09 -29.37
C SER A 240 1.86 13.16 -29.29
N PHE A 241 1.84 12.06 -30.01
CA PHE A 241 2.92 11.09 -30.16
C PHE A 241 3.54 11.11 -31.58
N CYS A 242 3.45 12.22 -32.29
CA CYS A 242 3.96 12.28 -33.67
C CYS A 242 5.43 11.82 -33.73
N GLY A 243 5.68 10.77 -34.53
CA GLY A 243 7.03 10.21 -34.69
C GLY A 243 7.65 9.61 -33.43
N ALA A 244 6.89 9.37 -32.36
CA ALA A 244 7.39 8.75 -31.15
C ALA A 244 7.74 7.26 -31.33
N ASP A 245 8.70 6.77 -30.57
CA ASP A 245 9.11 5.36 -30.53
C ASP A 245 8.41 4.62 -29.38
N LEU A 246 7.35 3.88 -29.70
CA LEU A 246 6.53 3.07 -28.79
C LEU A 246 6.73 1.56 -29.02
N ARG A 247 7.85 1.15 -29.60
CA ARG A 247 8.13 -0.28 -29.88
C ARG A 247 8.03 -1.10 -28.60
N SER A 248 7.28 -2.22 -28.69
CA SER A 248 7.07 -3.13 -27.56
C SER A 248 6.52 -2.45 -26.31
N ALA A 249 5.94 -1.26 -26.38
CA ALA A 249 5.30 -0.60 -25.27
C ALA A 249 4.04 -1.35 -24.80
N HIS A 250 3.74 -1.28 -23.54
CA HIS A 250 2.56 -1.91 -22.93
C HIS A 250 1.47 -0.83 -22.75
N LEU A 251 0.45 -0.87 -23.61
CA LEU A 251 -0.65 0.10 -23.68
C LEU A 251 -2.01 -0.58 -23.38
N GLN A 252 -2.01 -1.73 -22.68
CA GLN A 252 -3.24 -2.43 -22.37
C GLN A 252 -4.19 -1.50 -21.61
N THR A 253 -5.45 -1.49 -22.05
CA THR A 253 -6.51 -0.69 -21.43
C THR A 253 -6.28 0.82 -21.34
N ALA A 254 -5.19 1.33 -21.94
CA ALA A 254 -4.91 2.77 -21.99
C ALA A 254 -5.96 3.53 -22.83
N ASP A 255 -6.26 4.77 -22.46
CA ASP A 255 -7.18 5.63 -23.19
C ASP A 255 -6.41 6.61 -24.10
N LEU A 256 -6.37 6.29 -25.39
CA LEU A 256 -5.73 7.07 -26.48
C LEU A 256 -6.75 7.85 -27.31
N THR A 257 -7.94 8.11 -26.75
CA THR A 257 -8.98 8.86 -27.47
C THR A 257 -8.46 10.21 -27.94
N ASN A 258 -8.68 10.54 -29.21
CA ASN A 258 -8.20 11.73 -29.91
C ASN A 258 -6.66 11.87 -29.95
N ALA A 259 -5.87 10.86 -29.60
CA ALA A 259 -4.41 10.96 -29.63
C ALA A 259 -3.87 11.06 -31.07
N ASN A 260 -2.85 11.88 -31.27
CA ASN A 260 -2.14 11.96 -32.56
C ASN A 260 -0.90 11.07 -32.53
N LEU A 261 -0.97 9.93 -33.22
CA LEU A 261 0.09 8.92 -33.37
C LEU A 261 0.68 8.91 -34.80
N GLU A 262 0.55 10.02 -35.54
CA GLU A 262 1.05 10.12 -36.90
C GLU A 262 2.53 9.78 -36.99
N GLY A 263 2.87 8.81 -37.84
CA GLY A 263 4.24 8.35 -38.01
C GLY A 263 4.88 7.68 -36.81
N ALA A 264 4.13 7.42 -35.74
CA ALA A 264 4.68 6.75 -34.53
C ALA A 264 5.05 5.29 -34.83
N ASN A 265 6.07 4.78 -34.13
CA ASN A 265 6.47 3.38 -34.23
C ASN A 265 5.90 2.58 -33.06
N LEU A 266 4.87 1.77 -33.33
CA LEU A 266 4.16 0.90 -32.41
C LEU A 266 4.47 -0.59 -32.69
N GLU A 267 5.59 -0.91 -33.38
CA GLU A 267 5.93 -2.28 -33.72
C GLU A 267 5.96 -3.17 -32.45
N GLY A 268 5.20 -4.26 -32.47
CA GLY A 268 5.10 -5.21 -31.35
C GLY A 268 4.47 -4.64 -30.08
N ALA A 269 3.92 -3.43 -30.10
CA ALA A 269 3.26 -2.84 -28.94
C ALA A 269 2.00 -3.62 -28.56
N ASN A 270 1.69 -3.67 -27.26
CA ASN A 270 0.49 -4.32 -26.75
C ASN A 270 -0.61 -3.31 -26.42
N LEU A 271 -1.59 -3.19 -27.32
CA LEU A 271 -2.75 -2.29 -27.20
C LEU A 271 -4.04 -3.04 -26.83
N LYS A 272 -3.96 -4.25 -26.28
CA LYS A 272 -5.15 -5.04 -25.95
C LYS A 272 -6.14 -4.22 -25.12
N GLY A 273 -7.38 -4.05 -25.60
CA GLY A 273 -8.43 -3.33 -24.91
C GLY A 273 -8.22 -1.81 -24.82
N ALA A 274 -7.21 -1.25 -25.49
CA ALA A 274 -7.01 0.19 -25.54
C ALA A 274 -8.15 0.90 -26.28
N LYS A 275 -8.42 2.17 -25.93
CA LYS A 275 -9.37 3.02 -26.65
C LYS A 275 -8.62 3.90 -27.64
N LEU A 276 -8.89 3.77 -28.91
CA LEU A 276 -8.28 4.55 -29.98
C LEU A 276 -9.32 5.41 -30.75
N ASN A 277 -10.50 5.64 -30.19
CA ASN A 277 -11.54 6.42 -30.83
C ASN A 277 -10.99 7.78 -31.32
N ASN A 278 -11.24 8.12 -32.59
CA ASN A 278 -10.77 9.36 -33.22
C ASN A 278 -9.24 9.55 -33.22
N ALA A 279 -8.44 8.53 -32.94
CA ALA A 279 -6.98 8.67 -32.97
C ALA A 279 -6.46 8.78 -34.41
N ASN A 280 -5.41 9.58 -34.61
CA ASN A 280 -4.69 9.68 -35.87
C ASN A 280 -3.51 8.71 -35.88
N LEU A 281 -3.60 7.62 -36.63
CA LEU A 281 -2.56 6.60 -36.83
C LEU A 281 -1.95 6.67 -38.25
N LYS A 282 -2.13 7.79 -38.98
CA LYS A 282 -1.63 7.93 -40.32
C LYS A 282 -0.13 7.67 -40.37
N GLY A 283 0.29 6.75 -41.26
CA GLY A 283 1.69 6.38 -41.44
C GLY A 283 2.33 5.67 -40.24
N ALA A 284 1.56 5.33 -39.20
CA ALA A 284 2.09 4.64 -38.02
C ALA A 284 2.53 3.21 -38.36
N ASN A 285 3.59 2.73 -37.71
CA ASN A 285 4.04 1.35 -37.82
C ASN A 285 3.40 0.52 -36.68
N LEU A 286 2.40 -0.30 -37.01
CA LEU A 286 1.69 -1.25 -36.14
C LEU A 286 2.06 -2.70 -36.44
N GLN A 287 3.17 -2.96 -37.12
CA GLN A 287 3.59 -4.32 -37.45
C GLN A 287 3.70 -5.17 -36.18
N ARG A 288 3.13 -6.36 -36.20
CA ARG A 288 3.11 -7.31 -35.08
C ARG A 288 2.49 -6.77 -33.78
N ALA A 289 1.78 -5.64 -33.81
CA ALA A 289 1.11 -5.07 -32.65
C ALA A 289 -0.09 -5.94 -32.22
N TYR A 290 -0.40 -5.97 -30.93
CA TYR A 290 -1.53 -6.69 -30.34
C TYR A 290 -2.72 -5.73 -30.17
N LEU A 291 -3.65 -5.73 -31.13
CA LEU A 291 -4.83 -4.86 -31.20
C LEU A 291 -6.14 -5.61 -30.82
N ARG A 292 -6.05 -6.64 -29.99
CA ARG A 292 -7.23 -7.42 -29.60
C ARG A 292 -8.20 -6.58 -28.77
N HIS A 293 -9.50 -6.64 -29.17
CA HIS A 293 -10.59 -5.91 -28.51
C HIS A 293 -10.38 -4.38 -28.44
N VAL A 294 -9.67 -3.83 -29.40
CA VAL A 294 -9.45 -2.37 -29.52
C VAL A 294 -10.65 -1.75 -30.23
N ASN A 295 -11.06 -0.56 -29.79
CA ASN A 295 -12.02 0.24 -30.54
C ASN A 295 -11.27 1.20 -31.49
N LEU A 296 -11.42 0.97 -32.79
CA LEU A 296 -10.83 1.74 -33.89
C LEU A 296 -11.84 2.67 -34.58
N GLN A 297 -13.00 2.92 -33.98
CA GLN A 297 -14.02 3.77 -34.60
C GLN A 297 -13.45 5.18 -34.83
N ASN A 298 -13.68 5.68 -36.06
CA ASN A 298 -13.19 6.98 -36.51
C ASN A 298 -11.68 7.19 -36.39
N THR A 299 -10.89 6.10 -36.43
CA THR A 299 -9.41 6.22 -36.47
C THR A 299 -8.95 6.43 -37.91
N HIS A 300 -7.94 7.31 -38.06
CA HIS A 300 -7.24 7.52 -39.32
C HIS A 300 -6.10 6.50 -39.44
N LEU A 301 -6.21 5.55 -40.36
CA LEU A 301 -5.23 4.47 -40.57
C LEU A 301 -4.58 4.55 -41.97
N GLU A 302 -4.69 5.69 -42.66
CA GLU A 302 -4.08 5.89 -43.97
C GLU A 302 -2.57 5.66 -43.85
N ASP A 303 -2.03 4.86 -44.78
CA ASP A 303 -0.62 4.49 -44.84
C ASP A 303 -0.06 3.77 -43.60
N ALA A 304 -0.91 3.35 -42.64
CA ALA A 304 -0.46 2.60 -41.48
C ALA A 304 -0.05 1.17 -41.87
N LYS A 305 1.08 0.70 -41.30
CA LYS A 305 1.60 -0.65 -41.53
C LYS A 305 1.01 -1.63 -40.48
N LEU A 306 0.22 -2.59 -40.91
CA LEU A 306 -0.49 -3.55 -40.05
C LEU A 306 0.01 -5.00 -40.24
N ASP A 307 1.13 -5.23 -40.91
CA ASP A 307 1.61 -6.57 -41.19
C ASP A 307 1.84 -7.39 -39.91
N GLY A 308 1.16 -8.53 -39.83
CA GLY A 308 1.24 -9.39 -38.65
C GLY A 308 0.56 -8.84 -37.37
N ALA A 309 -0.19 -7.76 -37.46
CA ALA A 309 -0.95 -7.23 -36.33
C ALA A 309 -2.15 -8.17 -35.98
N ASN A 310 -2.39 -8.33 -34.66
CA ASN A 310 -3.51 -9.14 -34.19
C ASN A 310 -4.73 -8.26 -33.86
N LEU A 311 -5.71 -8.26 -34.76
CA LEU A 311 -6.95 -7.46 -34.70
C LEU A 311 -8.17 -8.27 -34.21
N LEU A 312 -7.97 -9.40 -33.54
CA LEU A 312 -9.08 -10.25 -33.10
C LEU A 312 -10.00 -9.48 -32.13
N GLY A 313 -11.29 -9.36 -32.52
CA GLY A 313 -12.29 -8.65 -31.72
C GLY A 313 -12.16 -7.14 -31.73
N ALA A 314 -11.35 -6.55 -32.62
CA ALA A 314 -11.31 -5.11 -32.81
C ALA A 314 -12.60 -4.60 -33.46
N ILE A 315 -13.10 -3.46 -33.00
CA ILE A 315 -14.28 -2.78 -33.56
C ILE A 315 -13.76 -1.70 -34.53
N ARG A 316 -14.30 -1.69 -35.76
CA ARG A 316 -13.94 -0.73 -36.81
C ARG A 316 -15.07 0.20 -37.13
#